data_408744c76c616343553372593b96458b
#
_entry.id   408744c76c616343553372593b96458b
#
_cell.length_a   1.000
_cell.length_b   1.000
_cell.length_c   1.000
_cell.angle_alpha   90.00
_cell.angle_beta   90.00
_cell.angle_gamma   90.00
#
_symmetry.space_group_name_H-M   'P 1'
#
loop_
_entity.id
_entity.type
_entity.pdbx_description
1 polymer ?
#
loop_
_entity_poly.entity_id
_entity_poly.type
_entity_poly.pdbx_seq_one_letter_code
_entity_poly.pdbx_strand_id
1 'polypeptide(L)'
;NSTKGKRERIGRILQMHADHRQEIEKVYAGDIAAAVGLKDTTTGDTLCDEKAPIILESMVFPDPVISVAVEPKTKADQEKMGIALQKLAEEDPTFRVRTDPETAQTIISGMGELHLDIIVDRLLREFHVGCSVGNPQVAYREAIRKSVKAEGKFVRQSGGKGQYGHCWLELTPLEPGEGFKFDNKVVGGAIPKEYIGPVEAGVK
;
A
#
# COMPACT_ATOMS: atom_id res chain seq x y z
N ASN A 1 -15.44 9.73 18.18
CA ASN A 1 -15.17 8.39 17.65
C ASN A 1 -14.44 7.59 18.73
N SER A 2 -15.16 6.72 19.41
CA SER A 2 -14.63 5.91 20.53
C SER A 2 -13.73 4.78 20.05
N THR A 3 -13.97 4.23 18.86
CA THR A 3 -13.17 3.15 18.29
C THR A 3 -11.73 3.59 18.01
N LYS A 4 -11.55 4.83 17.55
CA LYS A 4 -10.24 5.38 17.19
C LYS A 4 -9.68 6.37 18.24
N GLY A 5 -10.42 6.65 19.32
CA GLY A 5 -10.02 7.62 20.33
C GLY A 5 -9.87 9.05 19.80
N LYS A 6 -10.59 9.41 18.74
CA LYS A 6 -10.49 10.71 18.10
C LYS A 6 -11.76 11.54 18.27
N ARG A 7 -11.60 12.85 18.43
CA ARG A 7 -12.71 13.81 18.38
C ARG A 7 -13.00 14.21 16.96
N GLU A 8 -14.28 14.18 16.61
CA GLU A 8 -14.77 14.64 15.31
C GLU A 8 -15.87 15.67 15.44
N ARG A 9 -15.97 16.54 14.47
CA ARG A 9 -17.01 17.56 14.43
C ARG A 9 -18.03 17.21 13.35
N ILE A 10 -19.27 17.02 13.75
CA ILE A 10 -20.41 16.86 12.82
C ILE A 10 -20.83 18.27 12.38
N GLY A 11 -20.77 18.52 11.09
CA GLY A 11 -21.14 19.81 10.51
C GLY A 11 -22.65 19.95 10.36
N ARG A 12 -23.28 18.98 9.71
CA ARG A 12 -24.73 18.92 9.44
C ARG A 12 -25.24 17.51 9.57
N ILE A 13 -26.50 17.39 9.93
CA ILE A 13 -27.22 16.12 9.98
C ILE A 13 -28.35 16.19 8.95
N LEU A 14 -28.45 15.16 8.14
CA LEU A 14 -29.41 15.08 7.06
C LEU A 14 -30.26 13.81 7.18
N GLN A 15 -31.56 13.97 6.97
CA GLN A 15 -32.46 12.86 6.70
C GLN A 15 -32.50 12.63 5.20
N MET A 16 -32.32 11.37 4.79
CA MET A 16 -32.28 11.00 3.37
C MET A 16 -33.57 10.28 2.97
N HIS A 17 -34.20 10.75 1.91
CA HIS A 17 -35.30 10.08 1.23
C HIS A 17 -34.97 9.95 -0.26
N ALA A 18 -34.53 8.78 -0.68
CA ALA A 18 -33.99 8.55 -2.02
C ALA A 18 -32.88 9.59 -2.34
N ASP A 19 -33.10 10.47 -3.31
CA ASP A 19 -32.21 11.56 -3.71
C ASP A 19 -32.47 12.88 -2.96
N HIS A 20 -33.55 12.98 -2.19
CA HIS A 20 -33.88 14.16 -1.41
C HIS A 20 -33.10 14.21 -0.09
N ARG A 21 -32.54 15.37 0.20
CA ARG A 21 -31.78 15.67 1.42
C ARG A 21 -32.53 16.72 2.22
N GLN A 22 -32.95 16.38 3.43
CA GLN A 22 -33.56 17.30 4.36
C GLN A 22 -32.64 17.51 5.54
N GLU A 23 -32.27 18.75 5.83
CA GLU A 23 -31.48 19.10 7.00
C GLU A 23 -32.33 18.98 8.26
N ILE A 24 -31.81 18.30 9.28
CA ILE A 24 -32.49 18.09 10.56
C ILE A 24 -31.57 18.52 11.70
N GLU A 25 -32.17 19.02 12.79
CA GLU A 25 -31.40 19.48 13.94
C GLU A 25 -31.12 18.37 14.96
N LYS A 26 -31.94 17.34 15.00
CA LYS A 26 -31.89 16.27 16.01
C LYS A 26 -32.14 14.91 15.40
N VAL A 27 -31.48 13.92 15.96
CA VAL A 27 -31.66 12.50 15.64
C VAL A 27 -31.96 11.76 16.93
N TYR A 28 -32.91 10.87 16.92
CA TYR A 28 -33.33 10.08 18.08
C TYR A 28 -32.82 8.65 18.00
N ALA A 29 -32.86 7.95 19.13
CA ALA A 29 -32.49 6.54 19.19
C ALA A 29 -33.37 5.70 18.24
N GLY A 30 -32.75 4.91 17.38
CA GLY A 30 -33.39 4.12 16.33
C GLY A 30 -33.48 4.81 14.96
N ASP A 31 -33.18 6.10 14.88
CA ASP A 31 -33.17 6.83 13.60
C ASP A 31 -31.89 6.54 12.81
N ILE A 32 -32.01 6.69 11.48
CA ILE A 32 -30.90 6.64 10.54
C ILE A 32 -30.74 8.01 9.90
N ALA A 33 -29.54 8.59 9.99
CA ALA A 33 -29.24 9.90 9.45
C ALA A 33 -27.86 9.93 8.77
N ALA A 34 -27.66 10.85 7.83
CA ALA A 34 -26.38 11.13 7.25
C ALA A 34 -25.70 12.28 8.00
N ALA A 35 -24.46 12.08 8.44
CA ALA A 35 -23.65 13.09 9.11
C ALA A 35 -22.57 13.60 8.16
N VAL A 36 -22.48 14.92 8.00
CA VAL A 36 -21.51 15.57 7.12
C VAL A 36 -20.37 16.17 7.93
N GLY A 37 -19.14 15.96 7.48
CA GLY A 37 -17.94 16.58 8.07
C GLY A 37 -17.08 15.64 8.89
N LEU A 38 -17.41 14.36 8.93
CA LEU A 38 -16.55 13.34 9.53
C LEU A 38 -15.33 13.09 8.63
N LYS A 39 -14.14 13.05 9.22
CA LYS A 39 -12.87 12.91 8.48
C LYS A 39 -12.15 11.60 8.77
N ASP A 40 -12.25 11.14 9.99
CA ASP A 40 -11.52 9.95 10.48
C ASP A 40 -12.44 8.75 10.72
N THR A 41 -13.76 8.94 10.61
CA THR A 41 -14.74 7.88 10.83
C THR A 41 -14.89 7.00 9.59
N THR A 42 -14.77 5.70 9.79
CA THR A 42 -14.95 4.67 8.77
C THR A 42 -16.09 3.73 9.15
N THR A 43 -16.51 2.89 8.20
CA THR A 43 -17.58 1.90 8.40
C THR A 43 -17.27 1.00 9.61
N GLY A 44 -18.22 0.88 10.53
CA GLY A 44 -18.07 0.09 11.77
C GLY A 44 -17.58 0.86 12.98
N ASP A 45 -17.18 2.12 12.83
CA ASP A 45 -16.78 2.94 13.96
C ASP A 45 -17.97 3.37 14.82
N THR A 46 -17.77 3.44 16.14
CA THR A 46 -18.76 3.96 17.08
C THR A 46 -18.50 5.43 17.40
N LEU A 47 -19.52 6.23 17.25
CA LEU A 47 -19.53 7.64 17.70
C LEU A 47 -20.31 7.74 19.00
N CYS A 48 -19.77 8.44 20.00
CA CYS A 48 -20.40 8.59 21.31
C CYS A 48 -20.15 9.97 21.91
N ASP A 49 -20.84 10.28 23.00
CA ASP A 49 -20.52 11.42 23.86
C ASP A 49 -19.15 11.19 24.51
N GLU A 50 -18.35 12.25 24.63
CA GLU A 50 -17.03 12.19 25.25
C GLU A 50 -17.11 11.81 26.73
N LYS A 51 -18.18 12.21 27.43
CA LYS A 51 -18.40 11.94 28.86
C LYS A 51 -18.95 10.55 29.14
N ALA A 52 -19.45 9.87 28.10
CA ALA A 52 -20.02 8.53 28.17
C ALA A 52 -19.45 7.64 27.05
N PRO A 53 -18.15 7.31 27.09
CA PRO A 53 -17.54 6.51 26.05
C PRO A 53 -18.12 5.10 26.04
N ILE A 54 -18.56 4.66 24.88
CA ILE A 54 -19.06 3.32 24.61
C ILE A 54 -18.53 2.86 23.25
N ILE A 55 -18.25 1.57 23.12
CA ILE A 55 -17.94 0.93 21.85
C ILE A 55 -19.00 -0.15 21.66
N LEU A 56 -19.75 -0.05 20.58
CA LEU A 56 -20.73 -1.05 20.19
C LEU A 56 -20.02 -2.24 19.51
N GLU A 57 -20.78 -3.30 19.29
CA GLU A 57 -20.26 -4.50 18.63
C GLU A 57 -19.56 -4.16 17.31
N SER A 58 -18.32 -4.59 17.16
CA SER A 58 -17.56 -4.39 15.94
C SER A 58 -17.98 -5.37 14.86
N MET A 59 -18.18 -4.88 13.64
CA MET A 59 -18.42 -5.74 12.49
C MET A 59 -17.13 -6.42 12.05
N VAL A 60 -17.20 -7.72 11.80
CA VAL A 60 -16.10 -8.49 11.21
C VAL A 60 -16.37 -8.64 9.71
N PHE A 61 -15.49 -8.10 8.91
CA PHE A 61 -15.57 -8.18 7.46
C PHE A 61 -14.70 -9.33 6.95
N PRO A 62 -15.17 -10.12 5.96
CA PRO A 62 -14.36 -11.18 5.37
C PRO A 62 -13.18 -10.60 4.58
N ASP A 63 -12.10 -11.37 4.51
CA ASP A 63 -10.95 -11.00 3.70
C ASP A 63 -11.27 -11.13 2.20
N PRO A 64 -10.71 -10.24 1.36
CA PRO A 64 -10.88 -10.32 -0.08
C PRO A 64 -10.30 -11.61 -0.66
N VAL A 65 -10.98 -12.15 -1.69
CA VAL A 65 -10.65 -13.48 -2.26
C VAL A 65 -9.99 -13.39 -3.63
N ILE A 66 -10.14 -12.29 -4.35
CA ILE A 66 -9.50 -12.08 -5.65
C ILE A 66 -8.78 -10.74 -5.72
N SER A 67 -7.81 -10.66 -6.61
CA SER A 67 -7.01 -9.44 -6.83
C SER A 67 -6.76 -9.22 -8.31
N VAL A 68 -6.80 -7.95 -8.72
CA VAL A 68 -6.43 -7.50 -10.07
C VAL A 68 -5.48 -6.32 -9.99
N ALA A 69 -4.65 -6.14 -11.00
CA ALA A 69 -3.80 -4.96 -11.14
C ALA A 69 -4.55 -3.87 -11.88
N VAL A 70 -4.43 -2.63 -11.41
CA VAL A 70 -5.04 -1.45 -12.05
C VAL A 70 -3.93 -0.47 -12.39
N GLU A 71 -3.86 -0.07 -13.65
CA GLU A 71 -2.85 0.85 -14.15
C GLU A 71 -3.50 2.11 -14.74
N PRO A 72 -3.06 3.30 -14.34
CA PRO A 72 -3.59 4.55 -14.89
C PRO A 72 -3.14 4.71 -16.34
N LYS A 73 -4.02 5.22 -17.22
CA LYS A 73 -3.69 5.46 -18.63
C LYS A 73 -2.77 6.66 -18.84
N THR A 74 -2.83 7.64 -17.93
CA THR A 74 -2.01 8.86 -18.00
C THR A 74 -1.42 9.20 -16.63
N LYS A 75 -0.39 10.06 -16.61
CA LYS A 75 0.17 10.58 -15.33
C LYS A 75 -0.86 11.38 -14.52
N ALA A 76 -1.75 12.10 -15.18
CA ALA A 76 -2.82 12.83 -14.49
C ALA A 76 -3.84 11.88 -13.84
N ASP A 77 -4.09 10.73 -14.46
CA ASP A 77 -4.96 9.70 -13.88
C ASP A 77 -4.32 9.03 -12.67
N GLN A 78 -3.00 8.97 -12.58
CA GLN A 78 -2.30 8.32 -11.46
C GLN A 78 -2.61 8.99 -10.11
N GLU A 79 -2.53 10.32 -10.05
CA GLU A 79 -2.85 11.07 -8.83
C GLU A 79 -4.32 10.94 -8.45
N LYS A 80 -5.22 11.09 -9.45
CA LYS A 80 -6.65 10.94 -9.25
C LYS A 80 -7.01 9.53 -8.80
N MET A 81 -6.37 8.51 -9.39
CA MET A 81 -6.59 7.11 -9.04
C MET A 81 -6.25 6.83 -7.57
N GLY A 82 -5.13 7.35 -7.07
CA GLY A 82 -4.75 7.19 -5.67
C GLY A 82 -5.82 7.73 -4.71
N ILE A 83 -6.30 8.95 -4.97
CA ILE A 83 -7.34 9.61 -4.16
C ILE A 83 -8.68 8.85 -4.26
N ALA A 84 -9.05 8.42 -5.46
CA ALA A 84 -10.30 7.71 -5.69
C ALA A 84 -10.29 6.33 -5.01
N LEU A 85 -9.21 5.56 -5.16
CA LEU A 85 -9.06 4.25 -4.52
C LEU A 85 -9.07 4.34 -3.00
N GLN A 86 -8.45 5.38 -2.42
CA GLN A 86 -8.50 5.61 -0.98
C GLN A 86 -9.94 5.85 -0.51
N LYS A 87 -10.71 6.70 -1.19
CA LYS A 87 -12.11 6.94 -0.85
C LYS A 87 -12.97 5.68 -0.95
N LEU A 88 -12.78 4.90 -2.01
CA LEU A 88 -13.49 3.63 -2.18
C LEU A 88 -13.17 2.62 -1.07
N ALA A 89 -11.90 2.58 -0.62
CA ALA A 89 -11.49 1.71 0.49
C ALA A 89 -12.01 2.21 1.86
N GLU A 90 -12.25 3.51 2.03
CA GLU A 90 -12.91 4.06 3.23
C GLU A 90 -14.41 3.71 3.27
N GLU A 91 -15.07 3.62 2.10
CA GLU A 91 -16.49 3.25 1.99
C GLU A 91 -16.72 1.74 2.20
N ASP A 92 -15.81 0.91 1.69
CA ASP A 92 -15.97 -0.55 1.69
C ASP A 92 -14.82 -1.26 2.39
N PRO A 93 -15.02 -1.78 3.61
CA PRO A 93 -13.99 -2.49 4.37
C PRO A 93 -13.55 -3.82 3.75
N THR A 94 -14.31 -4.38 2.80
CA THR A 94 -13.96 -5.61 2.08
C THR A 94 -13.11 -5.35 0.85
N PHE A 95 -12.95 -4.07 0.48
CA PHE A 95 -12.09 -3.63 -0.62
C PHE A 95 -10.72 -3.19 -0.08
N ARG A 96 -9.65 -3.73 -0.63
CA ARG A 96 -8.28 -3.40 -0.24
C ARG A 96 -7.46 -2.93 -1.43
N VAL A 97 -6.59 -1.96 -1.17
CA VAL A 97 -5.66 -1.42 -2.15
C VAL A 97 -4.24 -1.57 -1.61
N ARG A 98 -3.34 -2.07 -2.43
CA ARG A 98 -1.91 -2.11 -2.12
C ARG A 98 -1.08 -1.80 -3.36
N THR A 99 0.07 -1.20 -3.15
CA THR A 99 1.09 -1.09 -4.20
C THR A 99 2.13 -2.17 -3.98
N ASP A 100 2.38 -2.95 -5.00
CA ASP A 100 3.44 -3.96 -4.96
C ASP A 100 4.81 -3.28 -5.06
N PRO A 101 5.72 -3.45 -4.10
CA PRO A 101 7.00 -2.75 -4.09
C PRO A 101 7.97 -3.25 -5.16
N GLU A 102 7.81 -4.47 -5.67
CA GLU A 102 8.71 -5.05 -6.67
C GLU A 102 8.26 -4.73 -8.10
N THR A 103 6.96 -4.82 -8.37
CA THR A 103 6.39 -4.55 -9.70
C THR A 103 5.89 -3.11 -9.88
N ALA A 104 5.81 -2.34 -8.78
CA ALA A 104 5.22 -1.01 -8.71
C ALA A 104 3.75 -0.94 -9.18
N GLN A 105 3.08 -2.08 -9.34
CA GLN A 105 1.68 -2.14 -9.72
C GLN A 105 0.75 -1.80 -8.54
N THR A 106 -0.33 -1.09 -8.83
CA THR A 106 -1.43 -0.92 -7.89
C THR A 106 -2.36 -2.12 -8.01
N ILE A 107 -2.46 -2.87 -6.92
CA ILE A 107 -3.29 -4.08 -6.83
C ILE A 107 -4.51 -3.76 -5.99
N ILE A 108 -5.68 -4.03 -6.53
CA ILE A 108 -6.96 -3.95 -5.83
C ILE A 108 -7.48 -5.36 -5.56
N SER A 109 -8.04 -5.55 -4.37
CA SER A 109 -8.55 -6.84 -3.92
C SER A 109 -9.98 -6.70 -3.43
N GLY A 110 -10.82 -7.67 -3.73
CA GLY A 110 -12.25 -7.65 -3.40
C GLY A 110 -12.85 -9.03 -3.28
N MET A 111 -14.15 -9.07 -3.01
CA MET A 111 -14.92 -10.29 -2.71
C MET A 111 -15.24 -11.13 -3.94
N GLY A 112 -15.06 -10.62 -5.15
CA GLY A 112 -15.35 -11.31 -6.39
C GLY A 112 -15.14 -10.43 -7.60
N GLU A 113 -15.22 -11.03 -8.79
CA GLU A 113 -15.01 -10.35 -10.08
C GLU A 113 -15.99 -9.20 -10.25
N LEU A 114 -17.29 -9.44 -10.05
CA LEU A 114 -18.31 -8.40 -10.15
C LEU A 114 -18.07 -7.23 -9.18
N HIS A 115 -17.57 -7.51 -7.98
CA HIS A 115 -17.23 -6.45 -7.02
C HIS A 115 -16.13 -5.54 -7.58
N LEU A 116 -15.04 -6.12 -8.10
CA LEU A 116 -13.94 -5.36 -8.68
C LEU A 116 -14.34 -4.63 -9.96
N ASP A 117 -15.21 -5.22 -10.80
CA ASP A 117 -15.75 -4.57 -11.99
C ASP A 117 -16.55 -3.31 -11.64
N ILE A 118 -17.40 -3.37 -10.59
CA ILE A 118 -18.12 -2.20 -10.08
C ILE A 118 -17.17 -1.13 -9.58
N ILE A 119 -16.12 -1.49 -8.85
CA ILE A 119 -15.11 -0.54 -8.39
C ILE A 119 -14.41 0.16 -9.57
N VAL A 120 -14.05 -0.59 -10.59
CA VAL A 120 -13.43 -0.05 -11.82
C VAL A 120 -14.42 0.86 -12.58
N ASP A 121 -15.68 0.46 -12.68
CA ASP A 121 -16.72 1.30 -13.30
C ASP A 121 -16.91 2.60 -12.53
N ARG A 122 -16.93 2.57 -11.20
CA ARG A 122 -16.96 3.76 -10.35
C ARG A 122 -15.74 4.66 -10.54
N LEU A 123 -14.51 4.10 -10.65
CA LEU A 123 -13.31 4.88 -10.97
C LEU A 123 -13.49 5.67 -12.27
N LEU A 124 -14.08 5.03 -13.29
CA LEU A 124 -14.29 5.66 -14.58
C LEU A 124 -15.41 6.70 -14.56
N ARG A 125 -16.58 6.37 -14.00
CA ARG A 125 -17.79 7.20 -14.09
C ARG A 125 -17.87 8.28 -13.00
N GLU A 126 -17.53 7.96 -11.76
CA GLU A 126 -17.63 8.90 -10.63
C GLU A 126 -16.39 9.76 -10.50
N PHE A 127 -15.20 9.15 -10.64
CA PHE A 127 -13.92 9.84 -10.42
C PHE A 127 -13.25 10.30 -11.72
N HIS A 128 -13.78 9.90 -12.88
CA HIS A 128 -13.23 10.23 -14.20
C HIS A 128 -11.76 9.86 -14.34
N VAL A 129 -11.40 8.68 -13.84
CA VAL A 129 -10.05 8.10 -13.90
C VAL A 129 -9.99 7.06 -15.01
N GLY A 130 -9.18 7.32 -16.03
CA GLY A 130 -8.88 6.34 -17.07
C GLY A 130 -7.88 5.30 -16.55
N CYS A 131 -8.33 4.04 -16.46
CA CYS A 131 -7.46 2.93 -16.04
C CYS A 131 -7.63 1.71 -16.96
N SER A 132 -6.63 0.84 -16.93
CA SER A 132 -6.65 -0.51 -17.50
C SER A 132 -6.57 -1.52 -16.38
N VAL A 133 -7.23 -2.66 -16.55
CA VAL A 133 -7.27 -3.75 -15.58
C VAL A 133 -6.57 -4.96 -16.17
N GLY A 134 -5.75 -5.64 -15.39
CA GLY A 134 -5.03 -6.82 -15.81
C GLY A 134 -4.71 -7.75 -14.63
N ASN A 135 -4.11 -8.88 -14.94
CA ASN A 135 -3.62 -9.78 -13.90
C ASN A 135 -2.38 -9.16 -13.22
N PRO A 136 -2.23 -9.32 -11.89
CA PRO A 136 -1.01 -8.94 -11.19
C PRO A 136 0.20 -9.64 -11.79
N GLN A 137 1.30 -8.92 -11.94
CA GLN A 137 2.56 -9.50 -12.36
C GLN A 137 3.15 -10.35 -11.25
N VAL A 138 3.76 -11.48 -11.61
CA VAL A 138 4.48 -12.33 -10.67
C VAL A 138 5.89 -11.77 -10.52
N ALA A 139 6.25 -11.36 -9.31
CA ALA A 139 7.61 -10.98 -8.98
C ALA A 139 8.46 -12.26 -8.83
N TYR A 140 9.22 -12.57 -9.86
CA TYR A 140 10.14 -13.71 -9.79
C TYR A 140 11.39 -13.33 -8.99
N ARG A 141 11.79 -14.23 -8.09
CA ARG A 141 13.03 -14.11 -7.34
C ARG A 141 13.98 -15.23 -7.74
N GLU A 142 15.22 -14.87 -7.92
CA GLU A 142 16.27 -15.84 -8.19
C GLU A 142 16.89 -16.34 -6.90
N ALA A 143 17.27 -17.63 -6.89
CA ALA A 143 17.98 -18.24 -5.80
C ALA A 143 19.16 -19.05 -6.33
N ILE A 144 20.32 -18.92 -5.70
CA ILE A 144 21.48 -19.74 -5.99
C ILE A 144 21.38 -21.08 -5.27
N ARG A 145 21.82 -22.16 -5.92
CA ARG A 145 21.81 -23.51 -5.33
C ARG A 145 23.21 -24.02 -4.94
N LYS A 146 24.25 -23.32 -5.35
CA LYS A 146 25.66 -23.69 -5.11
C LYS A 146 26.44 -22.43 -4.72
N SER A 147 27.49 -22.60 -3.91
CA SER A 147 28.44 -21.53 -3.66
C SER A 147 29.20 -21.17 -4.93
N VAL A 148 29.26 -19.88 -5.22
CA VAL A 148 29.94 -19.32 -6.41
C VAL A 148 30.84 -18.16 -5.99
N LYS A 149 31.99 -18.05 -6.64
CA LYS A 149 32.87 -16.89 -6.52
C LYS A 149 32.77 -16.04 -7.77
N ALA A 150 32.64 -14.74 -7.57
CA ALA A 150 32.58 -13.79 -8.65
C ALA A 150 33.50 -12.60 -8.40
N GLU A 151 34.16 -12.15 -9.45
CA GLU A 151 34.95 -10.93 -9.46
C GLU A 151 34.08 -9.76 -9.93
N GLY A 152 34.01 -8.71 -9.11
CA GLY A 152 33.44 -7.43 -9.49
C GLY A 152 34.52 -6.40 -9.71
N LYS A 153 34.73 -5.94 -10.96
CA LYS A 153 35.71 -4.89 -11.28
C LYS A 153 35.01 -3.79 -12.09
N PHE A 154 35.04 -2.58 -11.54
CA PHE A 154 34.52 -1.40 -12.19
C PHE A 154 35.65 -0.38 -12.38
N VAL A 155 35.86 0.03 -13.62
CA VAL A 155 36.85 1.06 -13.99
C VAL A 155 36.17 2.02 -14.95
N ARG A 156 36.04 3.27 -14.53
CA ARG A 156 35.45 4.34 -15.37
C ARG A 156 36.27 5.60 -15.21
N GLN A 157 36.73 6.14 -16.34
CA GLN A 157 37.39 7.43 -16.40
C GLN A 157 36.73 8.27 -17.48
N SER A 158 36.04 9.34 -17.06
CA SER A 158 35.48 10.33 -17.97
C SER A 158 35.83 11.71 -17.43
N GLY A 159 36.91 12.32 -17.94
CA GLY A 159 37.35 13.66 -17.61
C GLY A 159 37.69 13.89 -16.13
N GLY A 160 38.94 14.08 -15.78
CA GLY A 160 39.40 14.50 -14.46
C GLY A 160 39.55 13.40 -13.41
N LYS A 161 38.53 13.03 -12.67
CA LYS A 161 38.61 12.00 -11.61
C LYS A 161 38.08 10.64 -12.11
N GLY A 162 38.96 9.61 -12.07
CA GLY A 162 38.57 8.23 -12.35
C GLY A 162 37.81 7.57 -11.19
N GLN A 163 36.92 6.62 -11.54
CA GLN A 163 36.28 5.76 -10.57
C GLN A 163 36.86 4.35 -10.69
N TYR A 164 37.17 3.74 -9.57
CA TYR A 164 37.71 2.39 -9.50
C TYR A 164 37.10 1.63 -8.34
N GLY A 165 36.61 0.44 -8.59
CA GLY A 165 36.13 -0.49 -7.58
C GLY A 165 36.49 -1.92 -8.00
N HIS A 166 37.04 -2.70 -7.08
CA HIS A 166 37.40 -4.09 -7.35
C HIS A 166 37.25 -4.92 -6.09
N CYS A 167 36.44 -5.96 -6.16
CA CYS A 167 36.24 -6.90 -5.07
C CYS A 167 35.97 -8.31 -5.59
N TRP A 168 36.25 -9.29 -4.78
CA TRP A 168 35.84 -10.67 -4.96
C TRP A 168 34.73 -10.98 -3.95
N LEU A 169 33.65 -11.58 -4.43
CA LEU A 169 32.53 -12.01 -3.62
C LEU A 169 32.37 -13.52 -3.71
N GLU A 170 32.11 -14.15 -2.59
CA GLU A 170 31.67 -15.53 -2.51
C GLU A 170 30.23 -15.54 -2.04
N LEU A 171 29.31 -15.98 -2.89
CA LEU A 171 27.90 -16.12 -2.58
C LEU A 171 27.61 -17.58 -2.22
N THR A 172 27.04 -17.78 -1.05
CA THR A 172 26.68 -19.11 -0.55
C THR A 172 25.18 -19.14 -0.28
N PRO A 173 24.43 -20.16 -0.77
CA PRO A 173 23.03 -20.29 -0.45
C PRO A 173 22.83 -20.48 1.05
N LEU A 174 21.79 -19.86 1.60
CA LEU A 174 21.34 -20.05 2.97
C LEU A 174 20.05 -20.88 2.97
N GLU A 175 19.70 -21.40 4.15
CA GLU A 175 18.42 -22.09 4.30
C GLU A 175 17.24 -21.13 4.14
N PRO A 176 16.08 -21.59 3.63
CA PRO A 176 14.91 -20.76 3.48
C PRO A 176 14.50 -20.08 4.79
N GLY A 177 14.38 -18.75 4.77
CA GLY A 177 14.01 -17.94 5.93
C GLY A 177 15.17 -17.33 6.71
N GLU A 178 16.42 -17.71 6.44
CA GLU A 178 17.59 -17.11 7.11
C GLU A 178 17.92 -15.69 6.66
N GLY A 179 17.34 -15.23 5.56
CA GLY A 179 17.50 -13.87 5.05
C GLY A 179 18.90 -13.63 4.45
N PHE A 180 19.48 -12.48 4.74
CA PHE A 180 20.78 -12.06 4.23
C PHE A 180 21.82 -12.06 5.36
N LYS A 181 22.99 -12.70 5.12
CA LYS A 181 24.14 -12.68 6.03
C LYS A 181 25.35 -12.16 5.26
N PHE A 182 26.11 -11.27 5.86
CA PHE A 182 27.34 -10.74 5.28
C PHE A 182 28.53 -11.07 6.17
N ASP A 183 29.49 -11.81 5.61
CA ASP A 183 30.72 -12.19 6.27
C ASP A 183 31.94 -11.49 5.63
N ASN A 184 32.68 -10.73 6.40
CA ASN A 184 33.87 -10.10 5.93
C ASN A 184 35.09 -11.03 6.12
N LYS A 185 35.60 -11.56 5.00
CA LYS A 185 36.80 -12.42 4.95
C LYS A 185 38.03 -11.70 4.42
N VAL A 186 38.07 -10.36 4.40
CA VAL A 186 39.22 -9.58 3.94
C VAL A 186 40.36 -9.71 4.93
N VAL A 187 41.53 -10.18 4.47
CA VAL A 187 42.74 -10.35 5.25
C VAL A 187 43.82 -9.36 4.77
N GLY A 188 44.62 -8.86 5.70
CA GLY A 188 45.79 -8.03 5.37
C GLY A 188 45.47 -6.62 4.86
N GLY A 189 44.21 -6.15 4.99
CA GLY A 189 43.83 -4.79 4.56
C GLY A 189 43.76 -4.63 3.05
N ALA A 190 43.52 -5.71 2.29
CA ALA A 190 43.38 -5.68 0.83
C ALA A 190 42.24 -4.75 0.35
N ILE A 191 41.21 -4.61 1.17
CA ILE A 191 40.16 -3.59 1.01
C ILE A 191 40.16 -2.73 2.28
N PRO A 192 40.28 -1.40 2.19
CA PRO A 192 40.18 -0.53 3.35
C PRO A 192 38.85 -0.70 4.06
N LYS A 193 38.84 -0.65 5.39
CA LYS A 193 37.62 -0.92 6.21
C LYS A 193 36.44 -0.05 5.86
N GLU A 194 36.68 1.18 5.42
CA GLU A 194 35.66 2.15 5.00
C GLU A 194 34.85 1.71 3.78
N TYR A 195 35.39 0.82 2.92
CA TYR A 195 34.69 0.33 1.72
C TYR A 195 33.92 -0.98 1.93
N ILE A 196 34.09 -1.64 3.08
CA ILE A 196 33.38 -2.90 3.36
C ILE A 196 31.85 -2.68 3.45
N GLY A 197 31.41 -1.63 4.16
CA GLY A 197 30.00 -1.26 4.25
C GLY A 197 29.36 -0.93 2.89
N PRO A 198 29.99 -0.10 2.04
CA PRO A 198 29.53 0.11 0.66
C PRO A 198 29.45 -1.16 -0.19
N VAL A 199 30.35 -2.13 -0.03
CA VAL A 199 30.28 -3.42 -0.72
C VAL A 199 29.06 -4.22 -0.24
N GLU A 200 28.83 -4.30 1.08
CA GLU A 200 27.65 -4.94 1.65
C GLU A 200 26.36 -4.32 1.12
N ALA A 201 26.27 -2.98 1.11
CA ALA A 201 25.11 -2.25 0.61
C ALA A 201 24.86 -2.46 -0.89
N GLY A 202 25.92 -2.69 -1.67
CA GLY A 202 25.82 -2.95 -3.10
C GLY A 202 25.43 -4.40 -3.45
N VAL A 203 25.53 -5.34 -2.50
CA VAL A 203 25.12 -6.75 -2.64
C VAL A 203 23.68 -6.95 -2.19
N LYS A 204 23.19 -6.14 -1.26
CA LYS A 204 21.84 -6.16 -0.69
C LYS A 204 20.80 -5.54 -1.64
#